data_8e9a960aaf56b7e5d3eb453faec8835d
#
_entry.id   8e9a960aaf56b7e5d3eb453faec8835d
#
_cell.length_a   1.000
_cell.length_b   1.000
_cell.length_c   1.000
_cell.angle_alpha   90.00
_cell.angle_beta   90.00
_cell.angle_gamma   90.00
#
_symmetry.space_group_name_H-M   'P 1'
#
loop_
_entity.id
_entity.type
_entity.pdbx_description
1 polymer ?
#
loop_
_entity_poly.entity_id
_entity_poly.type
_entity_poly.pdbx_seq_one_letter_code
_entity_poly.pdbx_strand_id
1 'polypeptide(L)'
;MAATAANDQIWQAFQSNNISDAFMHGPTYMANPLGCVAANACLDLFETGAWRQQTREIEDHFRGSSKVCKSLPGVIDVRSKGAIGVVQVKDGSRLPELKNHFVNEGVWVRPFGDIIYLMPPFILTNAQMSHLTHAVSKITSLWSKF
;
A
#
# COMPACT_ATOMS: atom_id res chain seq x y z
N MET A 1 -5.71 -12.97 -2.65
CA MET A 1 -6.31 -13.64 -3.82
C MET A 1 -6.64 -12.60 -4.87
N ALA A 2 -6.59 -12.95 -6.16
CA ALA A 2 -7.05 -12.11 -7.25
C ALA A 2 -8.09 -12.88 -8.07
N ALA A 3 -9.00 -12.18 -8.73
CA ALA A 3 -9.99 -12.77 -9.62
C ALA A 3 -10.05 -11.96 -10.92
N THR A 4 -10.23 -12.66 -12.03
CA THR A 4 -10.46 -12.06 -13.34
C THR A 4 -11.84 -12.49 -13.82
N ALA A 5 -12.68 -11.54 -14.13
CA ALA A 5 -13.97 -11.78 -14.74
C ALA A 5 -13.89 -11.54 -16.26
N ALA A 6 -14.54 -12.38 -17.03
CA ALA A 6 -14.64 -12.26 -18.47
C ALA A 6 -16.12 -12.39 -18.91
N ASN A 7 -16.47 -11.78 -20.03
CA ASN A 7 -17.78 -11.93 -20.64
C ASN A 7 -17.81 -13.17 -21.55
N ASP A 8 -19.01 -13.54 -22.02
CA ASP A 8 -19.21 -14.73 -22.86
C ASP A 8 -18.42 -14.66 -24.17
N GLN A 9 -18.24 -13.49 -24.77
CA GLN A 9 -17.47 -13.32 -26.00
C GLN A 9 -16.00 -13.74 -25.81
N ILE A 10 -15.39 -13.34 -24.69
CA ILE A 10 -14.00 -13.73 -24.34
C ILE A 10 -13.97 -15.23 -24.04
N TRP A 11 -14.94 -15.74 -23.28
CA TRP A 11 -15.03 -17.16 -22.95
C TRP A 11 -15.14 -18.02 -24.22
N GLN A 12 -16.02 -17.66 -25.18
CA GLN A 12 -16.22 -18.39 -26.42
C GLN A 12 -14.95 -18.45 -27.31
N ALA A 13 -14.08 -17.45 -27.22
CA ALA A 13 -12.83 -17.45 -27.98
C ALA A 13 -11.89 -18.63 -27.64
N PHE A 14 -12.06 -19.23 -26.46
CA PHE A 14 -11.27 -20.39 -26.01
C PHE A 14 -12.02 -21.72 -26.17
N GLN A 15 -13.25 -21.69 -26.69
CA GLN A 15 -14.11 -22.89 -26.87
C GLN A 15 -14.07 -23.35 -28.32
N SER A 16 -13.14 -24.23 -28.64
CA SER A 16 -13.07 -24.88 -29.98
C SER A 16 -12.58 -26.32 -29.88
N ASN A 17 -12.65 -27.04 -30.97
CA ASN A 17 -12.06 -28.39 -31.09
C ASN A 17 -10.54 -28.35 -31.40
N ASN A 18 -9.98 -27.15 -31.56
CA ASN A 18 -8.56 -26.95 -31.81
C ASN A 18 -7.83 -26.70 -30.50
N ILE A 19 -6.88 -27.56 -30.14
CA ILE A 19 -6.12 -27.48 -28.90
C ILE A 19 -5.32 -26.15 -28.77
N SER A 20 -4.95 -25.52 -29.90
CA SER A 20 -4.23 -24.26 -29.90
C SER A 20 -5.06 -23.07 -29.38
N ASP A 21 -6.40 -23.21 -29.37
CA ASP A 21 -7.30 -22.15 -28.89
C ASP A 21 -7.53 -22.26 -27.37
N ALA A 22 -7.11 -23.36 -26.75
CA ALA A 22 -7.27 -23.56 -25.31
C ALA A 22 -6.41 -22.61 -24.49
N PHE A 23 -7.03 -21.96 -23.51
CA PHE A 23 -6.32 -21.12 -22.55
C PHE A 23 -5.62 -21.99 -21.49
N MET A 24 -4.39 -22.42 -21.78
CA MET A 24 -3.58 -23.31 -20.94
C MET A 24 -2.96 -22.56 -19.75
N HIS A 25 -3.78 -21.88 -18.94
CA HIS A 25 -3.37 -21.17 -17.76
C HIS A 25 -4.15 -21.62 -16.53
N GLY A 26 -3.49 -22.31 -15.61
CA GLY A 26 -4.08 -22.85 -14.39
C GLY A 26 -3.09 -22.81 -13.23
N PRO A 27 -2.97 -21.69 -12.49
CA PRO A 27 -2.14 -21.63 -11.29
C PRO A 27 -2.49 -22.73 -10.29
N THR A 28 -1.46 -23.30 -9.63
CA THR A 28 -1.60 -24.45 -8.71
C THR A 28 -2.69 -24.26 -7.65
N TYR A 29 -2.85 -23.04 -7.15
CA TYR A 29 -3.85 -22.72 -6.12
C TYR A 29 -5.11 -22.02 -6.67
N MET A 30 -5.37 -22.14 -7.97
CA MET A 30 -6.61 -21.64 -8.56
C MET A 30 -7.83 -22.27 -7.88
N ALA A 31 -8.81 -21.43 -7.54
CA ALA A 31 -10.05 -21.83 -6.85
C ALA A 31 -9.84 -22.59 -5.53
N ASN A 32 -8.68 -22.41 -4.89
CA ASN A 32 -8.41 -23.03 -3.59
C ASN A 32 -9.49 -22.61 -2.57
N PRO A 33 -10.19 -23.57 -1.92
CA PRO A 33 -11.31 -23.28 -1.03
C PRO A 33 -10.96 -22.34 0.12
N LEU A 34 -9.78 -22.50 0.74
CA LEU A 34 -9.33 -21.61 1.83
C LEU A 34 -9.10 -20.18 1.32
N GLY A 35 -8.53 -20.04 0.12
CA GLY A 35 -8.36 -18.74 -0.53
C GLY A 35 -9.70 -18.09 -0.86
N CYS A 36 -10.68 -18.86 -1.32
CA CYS A 36 -12.03 -18.36 -1.61
C CYS A 36 -12.76 -17.92 -0.34
N VAL A 37 -12.67 -18.69 0.75
CA VAL A 37 -13.25 -18.30 2.06
C VAL A 37 -12.62 -17.01 2.57
N ALA A 38 -11.30 -16.88 2.52
CA ALA A 38 -10.61 -15.66 2.93
C ALA A 38 -11.01 -14.45 2.07
N ALA A 39 -11.19 -14.65 0.75
CA ALA A 39 -11.67 -13.60 -0.14
C ALA A 39 -13.10 -13.15 0.18
N ASN A 40 -14.01 -14.10 0.43
CA ASN A 40 -15.39 -13.79 0.81
C ASN A 40 -15.44 -13.05 2.14
N ALA A 41 -14.71 -13.49 3.17
CA ALA A 41 -14.62 -12.77 4.44
C ALA A 41 -14.09 -11.34 4.27
N CYS A 42 -13.17 -11.13 3.35
CA CYS A 42 -12.69 -9.77 3.01
C CYS A 42 -13.80 -8.94 2.37
N LEU A 43 -14.59 -9.51 1.46
CA LEU A 43 -15.74 -8.84 0.83
C LEU A 43 -16.81 -8.46 1.87
N ASP A 44 -17.12 -9.35 2.80
CA ASP A 44 -18.06 -9.08 3.91
C ASP A 44 -17.63 -7.84 4.72
N LEU A 45 -16.32 -7.68 4.98
CA LEU A 45 -15.78 -6.48 5.62
C LEU A 45 -15.98 -5.22 4.75
N PHE A 46 -15.80 -5.33 3.43
CA PHE A 46 -16.04 -4.21 2.51
C PHE A 46 -17.52 -3.81 2.44
N GLU A 47 -18.44 -4.77 2.51
CA GLU A 47 -19.89 -4.52 2.48
C GLU A 47 -20.36 -3.65 3.65
N THR A 48 -19.70 -3.72 4.82
CA THR A 48 -20.00 -2.84 5.95
C THR A 48 -19.86 -1.36 5.63
N GLY A 49 -19.05 -1.02 4.61
CA GLY A 49 -18.78 0.35 4.22
C GLY A 49 -17.85 1.15 5.16
N ALA A 50 -17.43 0.57 6.28
CA ALA A 50 -16.60 1.22 7.30
C ALA A 50 -15.26 1.70 6.74
N TRP A 51 -14.70 0.99 5.76
CA TRP A 51 -13.44 1.34 5.10
C TRP A 51 -13.45 2.75 4.47
N ARG A 52 -14.64 3.26 4.07
CA ARG A 52 -14.76 4.61 3.47
C ARG A 52 -14.43 5.71 4.47
N GLN A 53 -14.85 5.54 5.71
CA GLN A 53 -14.54 6.47 6.79
C GLN A 53 -13.09 6.29 7.24
N GLN A 54 -12.67 5.05 7.47
CA GLN A 54 -11.31 4.72 7.89
C GLN A 54 -10.24 5.27 6.92
N THR A 55 -10.46 5.13 5.61
CA THR A 55 -9.52 5.69 4.61
C THR A 55 -9.48 7.21 4.62
N ARG A 56 -10.61 7.90 4.86
CA ARG A 56 -10.62 9.37 5.01
C ARG A 56 -9.86 9.81 6.25
N GLU A 57 -10.11 9.17 7.38
CA GLU A 57 -9.42 9.46 8.65
C GLU A 57 -7.90 9.28 8.53
N ILE A 58 -7.45 8.22 7.85
CA ILE A 58 -6.03 7.99 7.55
C ILE A 58 -5.49 9.09 6.64
N GLU A 59 -6.21 9.45 5.57
CA GLU A 59 -5.79 10.51 4.66
C GLU A 59 -5.64 11.85 5.39
N ASP A 60 -6.61 12.22 6.22
CA ASP A 60 -6.60 13.45 6.98
C ASP A 60 -5.46 13.47 8.00
N HIS A 61 -5.20 12.33 8.66
CA HIS A 61 -4.07 12.16 9.56
C HIS A 61 -2.73 12.37 8.82
N PHE A 62 -2.53 11.74 7.66
CA PHE A 62 -1.33 11.95 6.84
C PHE A 62 -1.21 13.40 6.38
N ARG A 63 -2.29 14.00 5.93
CA ARG A 63 -2.31 15.39 5.46
C ARG A 63 -1.93 16.38 6.57
N GLY A 64 -2.30 16.07 7.82
CA GLY A 64 -1.92 16.85 9.01
C GLY A 64 -0.47 16.64 9.42
N SER A 65 -0.07 15.40 9.63
CA SER A 65 1.21 15.02 10.24
C SER A 65 2.42 15.19 9.30
N SER A 66 2.23 14.99 7.98
CA SER A 66 3.34 15.06 7.02
C SER A 66 3.72 16.48 6.61
N LYS A 67 2.98 17.50 7.05
CA LYS A 67 3.32 18.91 6.75
C LYS A 67 4.75 19.29 7.15
N VAL A 68 5.22 18.74 8.26
CA VAL A 68 6.60 18.96 8.76
C VAL A 68 7.63 18.49 7.73
N CYS A 69 7.38 17.42 7.00
CA CYS A 69 8.31 16.91 6.01
C CYS A 69 8.46 17.85 4.80
N LYS A 70 7.42 18.65 4.46
CA LYS A 70 7.47 19.55 3.29
C LYS A 70 8.55 20.62 3.38
N SER A 71 8.92 21.04 4.59
CA SER A 71 9.93 22.08 4.82
C SER A 71 11.35 21.53 4.93
N LEU A 72 11.53 20.19 4.89
CA LEU A 72 12.84 19.58 5.04
C LEU A 72 13.66 19.72 3.74
N PRO A 73 14.96 20.03 3.86
CA PRO A 73 15.85 20.07 2.69
C PRO A 73 15.82 18.77 1.92
N GLY A 74 15.77 18.85 0.59
CA GLY A 74 15.79 17.70 -0.28
C GLY A 74 14.44 16.96 -0.44
N VAL A 75 13.41 17.30 0.34
CA VAL A 75 12.04 16.83 0.11
C VAL A 75 11.42 17.63 -1.03
N ILE A 76 10.95 16.95 -2.08
CA ILE A 76 10.37 17.61 -3.26
C ILE A 76 8.85 17.53 -3.31
N ASP A 77 8.26 16.50 -2.67
CA ASP A 77 6.81 16.40 -2.57
C ASP A 77 6.37 15.59 -1.34
N VAL A 78 5.22 15.97 -0.81
CA VAL A 78 4.52 15.24 0.26
C VAL A 78 3.04 15.20 -0.08
N ARG A 79 2.52 14.00 -0.30
CA ARG A 79 1.14 13.78 -0.74
C ARG A 79 0.48 12.62 -0.02
N SER A 80 -0.83 12.64 -0.01
CA SER A 80 -1.65 11.53 0.50
C SER A 80 -2.87 11.32 -0.38
N LYS A 81 -3.30 10.06 -0.50
CA LYS A 81 -4.52 9.66 -1.16
C LYS A 81 -5.10 8.43 -0.46
N GLY A 82 -6.25 8.59 0.20
CA GLY A 82 -6.84 7.53 1.01
C GLY A 82 -5.84 7.02 2.05
N ALA A 83 -5.62 5.72 2.12
CA ALA A 83 -4.68 5.09 3.06
C ALA A 83 -3.22 5.09 2.57
N ILE A 84 -2.86 5.92 1.60
CA ILE A 84 -1.49 6.02 1.10
C ILE A 84 -0.92 7.40 1.44
N GLY A 85 0.19 7.42 2.16
CA GLY A 85 0.99 8.61 2.43
C GLY A 85 2.38 8.49 1.79
N VAL A 86 2.88 9.57 1.18
CA VAL A 86 4.17 9.56 0.46
C VAL A 86 4.96 10.80 0.81
N VAL A 87 6.24 10.60 1.12
CA VAL A 87 7.28 11.65 1.13
C VAL A 87 8.25 11.33 0.00
N GLN A 88 8.40 12.22 -0.95
CA GLN A 88 9.32 12.09 -2.07
C GLN A 88 10.53 12.98 -1.89
N VAL A 89 11.70 12.43 -2.10
CA VAL A 89 12.99 13.11 -1.93
C VAL A 89 13.68 13.31 -3.27
N LYS A 90 14.57 14.31 -3.34
CA LYS A 90 15.32 14.63 -4.57
C LYS A 90 16.31 13.52 -4.95
N ASP A 91 16.92 12.90 -3.96
CA ASP A 91 17.89 11.81 -4.14
C ASP A 91 17.52 10.64 -3.22
N GLY A 92 17.05 9.57 -3.83
CA GLY A 92 16.70 8.32 -3.15
C GLY A 92 17.87 7.37 -2.89
N SER A 93 19.08 7.68 -3.35
CA SER A 93 20.23 6.75 -3.30
C SER A 93 20.54 6.24 -1.90
N ARG A 94 20.31 7.06 -0.88
CA ARG A 94 20.56 6.75 0.54
C ARG A 94 19.31 6.25 1.30
N LEU A 95 18.14 6.23 0.68
CA LEU A 95 16.92 5.74 1.34
C LEU A 95 17.01 4.28 1.83
N PRO A 96 17.72 3.35 1.14
CA PRO A 96 17.89 1.99 1.64
C PRO A 96 18.60 1.91 3.00
N GLU A 97 19.49 2.86 3.31
CA GLU A 97 20.21 2.93 4.58
C GLU A 97 19.27 3.23 5.76
N LEU A 98 18.15 3.90 5.51
CA LEU A 98 17.18 4.28 6.53
C LEU A 98 16.37 3.12 7.08
N LYS A 99 16.37 1.96 6.43
CA LYS A 99 15.57 0.80 6.84
C LYS A 99 15.80 0.41 8.31
N ASN A 100 17.05 0.36 8.73
CA ASN A 100 17.39 0.02 10.11
C ASN A 100 16.95 1.12 11.10
N HIS A 101 16.98 2.38 10.69
CA HIS A 101 16.48 3.48 11.51
C HIS A 101 14.97 3.36 11.75
N PHE A 102 14.18 2.98 10.73
CA PHE A 102 12.75 2.69 10.91
C PHE A 102 12.49 1.53 11.87
N VAL A 103 13.25 0.44 11.75
CA VAL A 103 13.13 -0.70 12.66
C VAL A 103 13.46 -0.30 14.09
N ASN A 104 14.49 0.52 14.32
CA ASN A 104 14.85 1.02 15.64
C ASN A 104 13.79 1.94 16.26
N GLU A 105 12.98 2.62 15.43
CA GLU A 105 11.80 3.36 15.88
C GLU A 105 10.55 2.46 16.05
N GLY A 106 10.69 1.15 15.92
CA GLY A 106 9.59 0.19 16.10
C GLY A 106 8.59 0.17 14.94
N VAL A 107 8.96 0.65 13.76
CA VAL A 107 8.10 0.66 12.57
C VAL A 107 8.76 -0.05 11.40
N TRP A 108 7.93 -0.70 10.57
CA TRP A 108 8.41 -1.36 9.36
C TRP A 108 8.05 -0.53 8.13
N VAL A 109 9.00 0.28 7.66
CA VAL A 109 8.86 1.09 6.46
C VAL A 109 9.89 0.67 5.43
N ARG A 110 9.48 0.51 4.18
CA ARG A 110 10.34 0.10 3.06
C ARG A 110 10.37 1.21 2.02
N PRO A 111 11.35 2.11 2.05
CA PRO A 111 11.53 3.09 0.99
C PRO A 111 11.70 2.39 -0.38
N PHE A 112 11.21 3.04 -1.44
CA PHE A 112 11.29 2.53 -2.80
C PHE A 112 11.67 3.65 -3.76
N GLY A 113 12.77 3.48 -4.51
CA GLY A 113 13.28 4.53 -5.39
C GLY A 113 13.61 5.80 -4.62
N ASP A 114 12.90 6.87 -4.91
CA ASP A 114 13.03 8.19 -4.27
C ASP A 114 11.89 8.49 -3.28
N ILE A 115 11.09 7.48 -2.91
CA ILE A 115 9.93 7.66 -2.02
C ILE A 115 10.03 6.87 -0.71
N ILE A 116 9.57 7.51 0.35
CA ILE A 116 9.17 6.88 1.61
C ILE A 116 7.65 6.83 1.59
N TYR A 117 7.04 5.65 1.59
CA TYR A 117 5.59 5.51 1.52
C TYR A 117 5.04 4.69 2.68
N LEU A 118 3.82 4.99 3.04
CA LEU A 118 3.04 4.33 4.07
C LEU A 118 1.73 3.80 3.48
N MET A 119 1.39 2.57 3.83
CA MET A 119 0.10 1.93 3.54
C MET A 119 -0.35 1.14 4.77
N PRO A 120 -0.78 1.81 5.83
CA PRO A 120 -1.16 1.15 7.07
C PRO A 120 -2.49 0.38 6.90
N PRO A 121 -2.71 -0.69 7.68
CA PRO A 121 -4.02 -1.31 7.78
C PRO A 121 -5.03 -0.32 8.36
N PHE A 122 -6.30 -0.43 7.91
CA PHE A 122 -7.37 0.51 8.26
C PHE A 122 -7.75 0.50 9.74
N ILE A 123 -7.36 -0.53 10.46
CA ILE A 123 -7.69 -0.75 11.88
C ILE A 123 -6.69 -0.12 12.85
N LEU A 124 -5.69 0.63 12.38
CA LEU A 124 -4.75 1.30 13.28
C LEU A 124 -5.47 2.35 14.13
N THR A 125 -5.10 2.38 15.41
CA THR A 125 -5.55 3.43 16.33
C THR A 125 -4.84 4.76 16.01
N ASN A 126 -5.42 5.88 16.44
CA ASN A 126 -4.80 7.19 16.30
C ASN A 126 -3.40 7.27 16.92
N ALA A 127 -3.18 6.57 18.06
CA ALA A 127 -1.86 6.51 18.70
C ALA A 127 -0.84 5.79 17.83
N GLN A 128 -1.21 4.66 17.22
CA GLN A 128 -0.36 3.92 16.30
C GLN A 128 -0.07 4.72 15.02
N MET A 129 -1.08 5.39 14.47
CA MET A 129 -0.91 6.29 13.32
C MET A 129 0.04 7.43 13.62
N SER A 130 -0.10 8.05 14.81
CA SER A 130 0.78 9.13 15.26
C SER A 130 2.22 8.64 15.45
N HIS A 131 2.41 7.47 16.01
CA HIS A 131 3.74 6.85 16.15
C HIS A 131 4.39 6.61 14.77
N LEU A 132 3.63 6.02 13.83
CA LEU A 132 4.10 5.73 12.48
C LEU A 132 4.53 7.01 11.73
N THR A 133 3.69 8.05 11.75
CA THR A 133 3.98 9.32 11.06
C THR A 133 5.08 10.12 11.74
N HIS A 134 5.19 10.04 13.09
CA HIS A 134 6.32 10.63 13.83
C HIS A 134 7.64 9.98 13.43
N ALA A 135 7.70 8.65 13.37
CA ALA A 135 8.88 7.92 12.92
C ALA A 135 9.32 8.35 11.51
N VAL A 136 8.36 8.47 10.57
CA VAL A 136 8.67 8.94 9.22
C VAL A 136 9.22 10.37 9.23
N SER A 137 8.61 11.28 9.96
CA SER A 137 9.08 12.67 10.05
C SER A 137 10.48 12.77 10.65
N LYS A 138 10.74 12.01 11.72
CA LYS A 138 12.04 11.95 12.41
C LYS A 138 13.14 11.43 11.49
N ILE A 139 12.86 10.34 10.76
CA ILE A 139 13.86 9.69 9.89
C ILE A 139 14.07 10.49 8.62
N THR A 140 13.01 11.10 8.05
CA THR A 140 13.16 12.02 6.92
C THR A 140 14.01 13.25 7.33
N SER A 141 13.82 13.76 8.54
CA SER A 141 14.67 14.85 9.09
C SER A 141 16.13 14.42 9.29
N LEU A 142 16.37 13.17 9.70
CA LEU A 142 17.71 12.61 9.75
C LEU A 142 18.34 12.54 8.36
N TRP A 143 17.60 11.97 7.40
CA TRP A 143 18.04 11.90 6.01
C TRP A 143 18.38 13.26 5.41
N SER A 144 17.60 14.30 5.69
CA SER A 144 17.79 15.63 5.13
C SER A 144 19.06 16.36 5.60
N LYS A 145 19.79 15.80 6.57
CA LYS A 145 21.05 16.33 7.10
C LYS A 145 22.30 15.73 6.46
N PHE A 146 22.11 14.74 5.63
CA PHE A 146 23.17 14.08 4.87
C PHE A 146 23.31 14.68 3.46
#